data_88b4e8cc259fe543f702205dfea56f50
#
_entry.id   88b4e8cc259fe543f702205dfea56f50
#
_cell.length_a   1.000
_cell.length_b   1.000
_cell.length_c   1.000
_cell.angle_alpha   90.00
_cell.angle_beta   90.00
_cell.angle_gamma   90.00
#
_symmetry.space_group_name_H-M   'P 1'
#
loop_
_entity.id
_entity.type
_entity.pdbx_description
1 polymer ?
#
loop_
_entity_poly.entity_id
_entity_poly.type
_entity_poly.pdbx_seq_one_letter_code
_entity_poly.pdbx_strand_id
1 'polypeptide(L)'
;MKKILILLLLSPVILFSQGIMGDKTEFSRQDTLRGSITKERSWWDLNRYHLDITVKPEEKFISGSNKISYTVLKSHDLMQIDLQTPLILTKATQDNSELEIIHDGNA
;
A
#
# COMPACT_ATOMS: atom_id res chain seq x y z
N MET A 1 -72.23 24.47 -12.98
CA MET A 1 -71.03 23.75 -13.40
C MET A 1 -69.89 24.22 -12.54
N LYS A 2 -69.45 23.42 -11.56
CA LYS A 2 -68.32 23.75 -10.72
C LYS A 2 -67.06 23.23 -11.41
N LYS A 3 -66.20 24.12 -11.87
CA LYS A 3 -64.90 23.79 -12.42
C LYS A 3 -63.99 23.53 -11.24
N ILE A 4 -63.64 22.27 -11.05
CA ILE A 4 -62.60 21.87 -10.05
C ILE A 4 -61.25 22.11 -10.72
N LEU A 5 -60.56 23.14 -10.26
CA LEU A 5 -59.18 23.41 -10.62
C LEU A 5 -58.29 22.52 -9.77
N ILE A 6 -57.89 21.39 -10.31
CA ILE A 6 -56.87 20.55 -9.66
C ILE A 6 -55.52 21.24 -9.90
N LEU A 7 -55.10 21.98 -8.90
CA LEU A 7 -53.74 22.53 -8.85
C LEU A 7 -52.80 21.39 -8.51
N LEU A 8 -52.22 20.77 -9.56
CA LEU A 8 -51.18 19.78 -9.39
C LEU A 8 -49.94 20.49 -8.85
N LEU A 9 -49.75 20.44 -7.53
CA LEU A 9 -48.55 20.92 -6.89
C LEU A 9 -47.41 19.98 -7.31
N LEU A 10 -46.72 20.36 -8.39
CA LEU A 10 -45.45 19.75 -8.78
C LEU A 10 -44.43 20.20 -7.78
N SER A 11 -44.34 19.44 -6.69
CA SER A 11 -43.27 19.59 -5.73
C SER A 11 -41.95 19.19 -6.41
N PRO A 12 -41.00 20.11 -6.59
CA PRO A 12 -39.68 19.67 -7.03
C PRO A 12 -39.07 18.81 -5.91
N VAL A 13 -39.07 17.51 -6.11
CA VAL A 13 -38.23 16.62 -5.31
C VAL A 13 -36.80 17.04 -5.65
N ILE A 14 -36.24 17.90 -4.83
CA ILE A 14 -34.80 18.15 -4.81
C ILE A 14 -34.18 16.85 -4.31
N LEU A 15 -33.86 15.99 -5.26
CA LEU A 15 -32.93 14.93 -5.03
C LEU A 15 -31.59 15.58 -4.66
N PHE A 16 -31.38 15.76 -3.36
CA PHE A 16 -30.02 15.90 -2.86
C PHE A 16 -29.32 14.59 -3.24
N SER A 17 -28.78 14.55 -4.44
CA SER A 17 -27.64 13.70 -4.71
C SER A 17 -26.59 14.15 -3.70
N GLN A 18 -26.58 13.48 -2.53
CA GLN A 18 -25.46 13.56 -1.63
C GLN A 18 -24.28 13.04 -2.46
N GLY A 19 -23.53 14.02 -2.95
CA GLY A 19 -22.34 13.73 -3.70
C GLY A 19 -21.54 12.73 -2.91
N ILE A 20 -21.18 11.66 -3.58
CA ILE A 20 -20.07 10.78 -3.22
C ILE A 20 -18.79 11.62 -3.46
N MET A 21 -18.76 12.82 -2.92
CA MET A 21 -17.54 13.53 -2.60
C MET A 21 -17.22 13.09 -1.18
N GLY A 22 -16.77 11.82 -1.08
CA GLY A 22 -16.05 11.42 0.08
C GLY A 22 -14.98 12.48 0.34
N ASP A 23 -14.80 12.84 1.61
CA ASP A 23 -13.72 13.71 2.04
C ASP A 23 -12.50 13.40 1.20
N LYS A 24 -11.87 14.44 0.65
CA LYS A 24 -10.58 14.30 -0.03
C LYS A 24 -9.68 13.61 0.96
N THR A 25 -9.52 12.32 0.78
CA THR A 25 -8.59 11.54 1.59
C THR A 25 -7.23 12.11 1.27
N GLU A 26 -6.69 12.90 2.18
CA GLU A 26 -5.31 13.37 2.04
C GLU A 26 -4.43 12.13 2.12
N PHE A 27 -3.72 11.86 1.04
CA PHE A 27 -2.78 10.76 1.00
C PHE A 27 -1.66 11.02 2.01
N SER A 28 -1.48 10.08 2.90
CA SER A 28 -0.39 10.12 3.87
C SER A 28 0.94 9.79 3.21
N ARG A 29 2.05 10.09 3.90
CA ARG A 29 3.37 9.62 3.47
C ARG A 29 3.40 8.10 3.27
N GLN A 30 2.72 7.33 4.12
CA GLN A 30 2.65 5.87 4.01
C GLN A 30 1.90 5.41 2.76
N ASP A 31 0.87 6.12 2.33
CA ASP A 31 0.18 5.84 1.07
C ASP A 31 1.10 6.11 -0.13
N THR A 32 1.87 7.17 -0.08
CA THR A 32 2.87 7.48 -1.11
C THR A 32 3.96 6.41 -1.17
N LEU A 33 4.50 5.99 -0.04
CA LEU A 33 5.52 4.93 0.03
C LEU A 33 4.99 3.61 -0.51
N ARG A 34 3.74 3.26 -0.22
CA ARG A 34 3.10 2.03 -0.65
C ARG A 34 2.68 2.04 -2.12
N GLY A 35 2.17 3.15 -2.60
CA GLY A 35 1.49 3.26 -3.90
C GLY A 35 2.31 3.87 -5.03
N SER A 36 3.53 4.36 -4.80
CA SER A 36 4.33 5.02 -5.83
C SER A 36 5.68 4.33 -6.08
N ILE A 37 6.20 4.57 -7.28
CA ILE A 37 7.56 4.15 -7.62
C ILE A 37 8.52 5.24 -7.15
N THR A 38 9.03 5.06 -5.93
CA THR A 38 10.03 5.95 -5.34
C THR A 38 11.39 5.81 -6.04
N LYS A 39 12.31 6.72 -5.73
CA LYS A 39 13.69 6.63 -6.25
C LYS A 39 14.37 5.34 -5.77
N GLU A 40 14.05 4.92 -4.55
CA GLU A 40 14.56 3.74 -3.87
C GLU A 40 14.01 2.43 -4.46
N ARG A 41 12.93 2.50 -5.25
CA ARG A 41 12.35 1.37 -6.00
C ARG A 41 12.70 1.39 -7.48
N SER A 42 12.89 2.55 -8.08
CA SER A 42 12.99 2.69 -9.54
C SER A 42 14.34 2.29 -10.13
N TRP A 43 15.36 2.00 -9.33
CA TRP A 43 16.70 1.68 -9.78
C TRP A 43 16.98 0.19 -9.96
N TRP A 44 16.05 -0.65 -9.52
CA TRP A 44 16.15 -2.11 -9.58
C TRP A 44 14.87 -2.74 -10.10
N ASP A 45 15.00 -3.91 -10.70
CA ASP A 45 13.88 -4.71 -11.21
C ASP A 45 13.93 -6.10 -10.58
N LEU A 46 12.80 -6.51 -10.00
CA LEU A 46 12.68 -7.78 -9.30
C LEU A 46 12.66 -8.93 -10.29
N ASN A 47 13.59 -9.87 -10.14
CA ASN A 47 13.61 -11.09 -10.93
C ASN A 47 12.94 -12.26 -10.19
N ARG A 48 13.21 -12.40 -8.89
CA ARG A 48 12.77 -13.58 -8.15
C ARG A 48 12.79 -13.34 -6.64
N TYR A 49 11.76 -13.87 -5.96
CA TYR A 49 11.76 -14.16 -4.53
C TYR A 49 11.98 -15.65 -4.30
N HIS A 50 12.83 -15.97 -3.35
CA HIS A 50 12.95 -17.31 -2.78
C HIS A 50 12.63 -17.24 -1.29
N LEU A 51 11.43 -17.71 -0.95
CA LEU A 51 10.91 -17.67 0.42
C LEU A 51 11.17 -19.00 1.12
N ASP A 52 11.70 -18.92 2.31
CA ASP A 52 11.82 -20.03 3.27
C ASP A 52 11.07 -19.61 4.53
N ILE A 53 9.92 -20.27 4.80
CA ILE A 53 9.00 -19.84 5.84
C ILE A 53 8.67 -21.01 6.76
N THR A 54 8.83 -20.77 8.06
CA THR A 54 8.37 -21.65 9.13
C THR A 54 7.08 -21.12 9.71
N VAL A 55 6.06 -21.98 9.79
CA VAL A 55 4.75 -21.63 10.36
C VAL A 55 4.55 -22.42 11.65
N LYS A 56 4.17 -21.74 12.72
CA LYS A 56 3.81 -22.32 14.02
C LYS A 56 2.38 -21.93 14.38
N PRO A 57 1.38 -22.71 13.97
CA PRO A 57 -0.03 -22.35 14.13
C PRO A 57 -0.46 -22.18 15.59
N GLU A 58 0.06 -23.04 16.47
CA GLU A 58 -0.27 -23.01 17.91
C GLU A 58 0.21 -21.72 18.58
N GLU A 59 1.33 -21.18 18.11
CA GLU A 59 1.90 -19.92 18.60
C GLU A 59 1.38 -18.70 17.83
N LYS A 60 0.58 -18.91 16.76
CA LYS A 60 0.18 -17.86 15.79
C LYS A 60 1.38 -17.07 15.28
N PHE A 61 2.44 -17.77 14.96
CA PHE A 61 3.75 -17.20 14.63
C PHE A 61 4.27 -17.73 13.30
N ILE A 62 4.87 -16.83 12.52
CA ILE A 62 5.64 -17.16 11.31
C ILE A 62 7.02 -16.51 11.38
N SER A 63 8.01 -17.20 10.84
CA SER A 63 9.35 -16.68 10.66
C SER A 63 9.96 -17.25 9.39
N GLY A 64 11.03 -16.64 8.92
CA GLY A 64 11.70 -17.14 7.74
C GLY A 64 12.62 -16.13 7.10
N SER A 65 13.00 -16.39 5.88
CA SER A 65 13.84 -15.53 5.07
C SER A 65 13.30 -15.39 3.65
N ASN A 66 13.65 -14.28 3.00
CA ASN A 66 13.41 -14.06 1.60
C ASN A 66 14.72 -13.69 0.91
N LYS A 67 15.14 -14.52 -0.05
CA LYS A 67 16.25 -14.18 -0.94
C LYS A 67 15.71 -13.49 -2.19
N ILE A 68 16.11 -12.26 -2.37
CA ILE A 68 15.68 -11.40 -3.47
C ILE A 68 16.77 -11.40 -4.54
N SER A 69 16.41 -11.80 -5.75
CA SER A 69 17.26 -11.65 -6.94
C SER A 69 16.70 -10.54 -7.81
N TYR A 70 17.52 -9.60 -8.21
CA TYR A 70 17.10 -8.42 -8.95
C TYR A 70 18.15 -7.98 -9.97
N THR A 71 17.71 -7.20 -10.95
CA THR A 71 18.57 -6.56 -11.92
C THR A 71 18.72 -5.08 -11.56
N VAL A 72 19.95 -4.60 -11.56
CA VAL A 72 20.24 -3.17 -11.35
C VAL A 72 20.00 -2.42 -12.67
N LEU A 73 19.11 -1.41 -12.62
CA LEU A 73 18.78 -0.57 -13.78
C LEU A 73 19.60 0.72 -13.81
N LYS A 74 19.93 1.25 -12.65
CA LYS A 74 20.74 2.47 -12.46
C LYS A 74 21.44 2.42 -11.12
N SER A 75 22.47 3.24 -10.98
CA SER A 75 23.19 3.34 -9.71
C SER A 75 22.32 3.99 -8.63
N HIS A 76 22.21 3.34 -7.49
CA HIS A 76 21.57 3.83 -6.27
C HIS A 76 22.06 3.01 -5.07
N ASP A 77 22.01 3.57 -3.88
CA ASP A 77 22.54 2.97 -2.66
C ASP A 77 21.47 2.60 -1.62
N LEU A 78 20.22 3.00 -1.85
CA LEU A 78 19.10 2.69 -0.96
C LEU A 78 18.02 1.90 -1.71
N MET A 79 17.66 0.72 -1.17
CA MET A 79 16.59 -0.12 -1.71
C MET A 79 15.39 -0.10 -0.78
N GLN A 80 14.21 0.25 -1.32
CA GLN A 80 12.97 0.16 -0.57
C GLN A 80 12.30 -1.18 -0.81
N ILE A 81 11.94 -1.85 0.29
CA ILE A 81 11.15 -3.08 0.32
C ILE A 81 10.04 -2.91 1.34
N ASP A 82 8.81 -3.23 0.96
CA ASP A 82 7.68 -3.17 1.88
C ASP A 82 7.56 -4.45 2.69
N LEU A 83 7.42 -4.29 3.99
CA LEU A 83 7.14 -5.37 4.92
C LEU A 83 5.98 -4.97 5.83
N GLN A 84 4.83 -5.61 5.62
CA GLN A 84 3.62 -5.30 6.37
C GLN A 84 3.76 -5.65 7.85
N THR A 85 3.38 -4.72 8.73
CA THR A 85 3.23 -5.01 10.17
C THR A 85 2.21 -6.14 10.40
N PRO A 86 2.41 -7.03 11.36
CA PRO A 86 3.40 -7.03 12.44
C PRO A 86 4.74 -7.71 12.11
N LEU A 87 5.04 -7.99 10.84
CA LEU A 87 6.32 -8.59 10.48
C LEU A 87 7.48 -7.62 10.77
N ILE A 88 8.60 -8.15 11.19
CA ILE A 88 9.80 -7.39 11.56
C ILE A 88 10.98 -7.93 10.75
N LEU A 89 11.69 -7.05 10.06
CA LEU A 89 12.96 -7.38 9.45
C LEU A 89 14.06 -7.28 10.50
N THR A 90 14.71 -8.39 10.79
CA THR A 90 15.76 -8.47 11.80
C THR A 90 17.16 -8.33 11.22
N LYS A 91 17.35 -8.73 9.97
CA LYS A 91 18.64 -8.72 9.30
C LYS A 91 18.49 -8.67 7.79
N ALA A 92 19.35 -7.92 7.14
CA ALA A 92 19.52 -7.93 5.69
C ALA A 92 21.00 -8.11 5.34
N THR A 93 21.29 -8.89 4.32
CA THR A 93 22.67 -9.14 3.84
C THR A 93 22.73 -9.10 2.32
N GLN A 94 23.85 -8.68 1.79
CA GLN A 94 24.20 -8.78 0.37
C GLN A 94 25.67 -9.22 0.26
N ASP A 95 25.94 -10.25 -0.54
CA ASP A 95 27.29 -10.76 -0.79
C ASP A 95 28.08 -11.04 0.53
N ASN A 96 27.39 -11.64 1.52
CA ASN A 96 27.89 -11.93 2.88
C ASN A 96 28.19 -10.70 3.75
N SER A 97 27.88 -9.51 3.30
CA SER A 97 27.98 -8.29 4.10
C SER A 97 26.61 -7.92 4.67
N GLU A 98 26.60 -7.48 5.93
CA GLU A 98 25.38 -6.98 6.57
C GLU A 98 25.04 -5.58 6.06
N LEU A 99 23.77 -5.34 5.75
CA LEU A 99 23.25 -4.08 5.30
C LEU A 99 22.62 -3.30 6.46
N GLU A 100 22.71 -2.00 6.41
CA GLU A 100 21.97 -1.10 7.29
C GLU A 100 20.47 -1.17 6.97
N ILE A 101 19.64 -1.24 8.01
CA ILE A 101 18.19 -1.28 7.89
C ILE A 101 17.62 0.01 8.45
N ILE A 102 16.80 0.68 7.64
CA ILE A 102 16.03 1.86 8.04
C ILE A 102 14.57 1.49 7.99
N HIS A 103 13.83 1.71 9.07
CA HIS A 103 12.39 1.46 9.12
C HIS A 103 11.61 2.76 8.92
N ASP A 104 10.71 2.78 7.96
CA ASP A 104 9.79 3.89 7.70
C ASP A 104 8.35 3.33 7.51
N GLY A 105 7.67 3.11 8.63
CA GLY A 105 6.35 2.48 8.64
C GLY A 105 6.38 1.03 8.14
N ASN A 106 5.78 0.80 6.97
CA ASN A 106 5.79 -0.52 6.31
C ASN A 106 6.89 -0.64 5.23
N ALA A 107 7.81 0.30 5.13
CA ALA A 107 8.95 0.28 4.22
C ALA A 107 10.27 0.20 4.98
#